data_1939e305537a5e5c68bb0945e9301dff
#
_entry.id   1939e305537a5e5c68bb0945e9301dff
#
_cell.length_a   1.000
_cell.length_b   1.000
_cell.length_c   1.000
_cell.angle_alpha   90.00
_cell.angle_beta   90.00
_cell.angle_gamma   90.00
#
_symmetry.space_group_name_H-M   'P 1'
#
loop_
_entity.id
_entity.type
_entity.pdbx_description
1 polymer ?
#
loop_
_entity_poly.entity_id
_entity_poly.type
_entity_poly.pdbx_seq_one_letter_code
_entity_poly.pdbx_strand_id
1 'polypeptide(L)'
;KKEGLKVIWSCDPMHGNTIKAATGLKTRPFDSVLQEVKNVFGVHHAEGSYAGGLHVEMTGQDVTECTGGAQKISDEDLSNRYRTHCDPRLNASQALELAFLISEEIKKNSKYSKNIIKAAS
;
A
#
# COMPACT_ATOMS: atom_id res chain seq x y z
N LYS A 1 -21.72 0.13 9.55
CA LYS A 1 -22.64 -0.91 10.10
C LYS A 1 -23.89 -0.30 10.69
N LYS A 2 -23.79 0.73 11.53
CA LYS A 2 -24.95 1.40 12.16
C LYS A 2 -25.97 1.89 11.13
N GLU A 3 -25.49 2.44 10.02
CA GLU A 3 -26.33 3.01 8.95
C GLU A 3 -26.87 1.97 7.95
N GLY A 4 -26.49 0.70 8.06
CA GLY A 4 -26.92 -0.36 7.13
C GLY A 4 -26.45 -0.19 5.69
N LEU A 5 -25.50 0.71 5.44
CA LEU A 5 -25.00 0.99 4.08
C LEU A 5 -24.21 -0.20 3.53
N LYS A 6 -24.46 -0.52 2.26
CA LYS A 6 -23.69 -1.50 1.49
C LYS A 6 -22.60 -0.76 0.71
N VAL A 7 -21.37 -0.80 1.21
CA VAL A 7 -20.22 -0.10 0.62
C VAL A 7 -19.06 -1.07 0.41
N ILE A 8 -18.25 -0.81 -0.60
CA ILE A 8 -16.96 -1.45 -0.82
C ILE A 8 -15.89 -0.47 -0.34
N TRP A 9 -15.05 -0.90 0.60
CA TRP A 9 -13.95 -0.10 1.11
C TRP A 9 -12.73 -0.28 0.24
N SER A 10 -12.22 0.80 -0.32
CA SER A 10 -10.94 0.86 -1.03
C SER A 10 -10.02 1.86 -0.34
N CYS A 11 -8.79 1.47 -0.10
CA CYS A 11 -7.77 2.34 0.48
C CYS A 11 -6.86 2.90 -0.61
N ASP A 12 -6.51 4.14 -0.49
CA ASP A 12 -5.46 4.80 -1.26
C ASP A 12 -4.25 5.07 -0.33
N PRO A 13 -3.25 4.20 -0.29
CA PRO A 13 -2.07 4.38 0.54
C PRO A 13 -1.02 5.30 -0.10
N MET A 14 -1.32 5.89 -1.27
CA MET A 14 -0.36 6.62 -2.06
C MET A 14 -0.45 8.14 -1.83
N HIS A 15 -1.62 8.73 -2.05
CA HIS A 15 -1.76 10.19 -2.10
C HIS A 15 -1.46 10.85 -0.75
N GLY A 16 -1.96 10.28 0.36
CA GLY A 16 -1.71 10.80 1.72
C GLY A 16 -0.25 10.69 2.18
N ASN A 17 0.54 9.82 1.55
CA ASN A 17 1.96 9.63 1.86
C ASN A 17 2.90 10.41 0.92
N THR A 18 2.36 11.31 0.10
CA THR A 18 3.18 12.16 -0.77
C THR A 18 3.83 13.27 0.04
N ILE A 19 5.15 13.34 0.01
CA ILE A 19 5.98 14.34 0.66
C ILE A 19 6.89 15.04 -0.35
N LYS A 20 7.51 16.12 0.08
CA LYS A 20 8.58 16.80 -0.67
C LYS A 20 9.92 16.39 -0.08
N ALA A 21 10.76 15.73 -0.86
CA ALA A 21 12.11 15.36 -0.48
C ALA A 21 13.01 16.60 -0.30
N ALA A 22 14.16 16.44 0.37
CA ALA A 22 15.14 17.51 0.53
C ALA A 22 15.63 18.07 -0.81
N THR A 23 15.64 17.25 -1.86
CA THR A 23 15.96 17.64 -3.24
C THR A 23 14.91 18.51 -3.92
N GLY A 24 13.74 18.67 -3.29
CA GLY A 24 12.60 19.43 -3.83
C GLY A 24 11.65 18.61 -4.69
N LEU A 25 11.96 17.36 -5.02
CA LEU A 25 11.09 16.46 -5.76
C LEU A 25 9.97 15.90 -4.86
N LYS A 26 8.80 15.66 -5.42
CA LYS A 26 7.76 14.88 -4.76
C LYS A 26 8.22 13.42 -4.66
N THR A 27 7.98 12.79 -3.53
CA THR A 27 8.24 11.37 -3.33
C THR A 27 7.23 10.75 -2.37
N ARG A 28 7.25 9.44 -2.26
CA ARG A 28 6.49 8.67 -1.28
C ARG A 28 7.44 7.69 -0.61
N PRO A 29 7.63 7.78 0.73
CA PRO A 29 8.38 6.75 1.44
C PRO A 29 7.66 5.41 1.34
N PHE A 30 8.29 4.43 0.73
CA PHE A 30 7.70 3.12 0.48
C PHE A 30 7.26 2.43 1.77
N ASP A 31 8.04 2.58 2.84
CA ASP A 31 7.68 2.02 4.16
C ASP A 31 6.38 2.61 4.71
N SER A 32 6.10 3.89 4.46
CA SER A 32 4.83 4.52 4.85
C SER A 32 3.65 3.92 4.07
N VAL A 33 3.83 3.70 2.77
CA VAL A 33 2.83 3.03 1.93
C VAL A 33 2.55 1.61 2.44
N LEU A 34 3.61 0.82 2.72
CA LEU A 34 3.47 -0.53 3.28
C LEU A 34 2.76 -0.53 4.63
N GLN A 35 3.10 0.42 5.51
CA GLN A 35 2.48 0.51 6.83
C GLN A 35 1.00 0.84 6.74
N GLU A 36 0.60 1.74 5.86
CA GLU A 36 -0.80 2.09 5.66
C GLU A 36 -1.61 0.91 5.12
N VAL A 37 -1.06 0.15 4.18
CA VAL A 37 -1.68 -1.09 3.70
C VAL A 37 -1.89 -2.10 4.83
N LYS A 38 -0.90 -2.33 5.68
CA LYS A 38 -1.04 -3.20 6.87
C LYS A 38 -2.14 -2.70 7.81
N ASN A 39 -2.16 -1.40 8.07
CA ASN A 39 -3.12 -0.78 8.98
C ASN A 39 -4.56 -0.96 8.47
N VAL A 40 -4.81 -0.80 7.17
CA VAL A 40 -6.12 -1.01 6.56
C VAL A 40 -6.63 -2.42 6.82
N PHE A 41 -5.83 -3.45 6.57
CA PHE A 41 -6.21 -4.83 6.85
C PHE A 41 -6.49 -5.05 8.34
N GLY A 42 -5.64 -4.50 9.22
CA GLY A 42 -5.81 -4.59 10.66
C GLY A 42 -7.09 -3.93 11.16
N VAL A 43 -7.40 -2.73 10.71
CA VAL A 43 -8.61 -1.98 11.08
C VAL A 43 -9.86 -2.72 10.60
N HIS A 44 -9.91 -3.15 9.34
CA HIS A 44 -11.06 -3.87 8.81
C HIS A 44 -11.28 -5.21 9.52
N HIS A 45 -10.19 -5.88 9.92
CA HIS A 45 -10.27 -7.08 10.73
C HIS A 45 -10.87 -6.80 12.11
N ALA A 46 -10.35 -5.78 12.84
CA ALA A 46 -10.82 -5.40 14.16
C ALA A 46 -12.30 -4.97 14.16
N GLU A 47 -12.72 -4.23 13.14
CA GLU A 47 -14.10 -3.75 12.99
C GLU A 47 -15.06 -4.80 12.40
N GLY A 48 -14.56 -5.98 12.03
CA GLY A 48 -15.33 -7.02 11.36
C GLY A 48 -15.97 -6.52 10.05
N SER A 49 -15.26 -5.69 9.32
CA SER A 49 -15.58 -5.23 7.98
C SER A 49 -14.59 -5.83 6.97
N TYR A 50 -14.78 -5.59 5.68
CA TYR A 50 -13.97 -6.19 4.63
C TYR A 50 -13.16 -5.13 3.89
N ALA A 51 -11.84 -5.31 3.82
CA ALA A 51 -10.96 -4.50 2.97
C ALA A 51 -11.15 -4.94 1.51
N GLY A 52 -11.90 -4.15 0.74
CA GLY A 52 -12.35 -4.52 -0.60
C GLY A 52 -11.35 -4.24 -1.72
N GLY A 53 -10.37 -3.37 -1.49
CA GLY A 53 -9.37 -3.05 -2.50
C GLY A 53 -8.35 -2.01 -2.07
N LEU A 54 -7.34 -1.86 -2.93
CA LEU A 54 -6.29 -0.85 -2.83
C LEU A 54 -6.17 -0.10 -4.15
N HIS A 55 -5.98 1.21 -4.08
CA HIS A 55 -5.65 2.05 -5.21
C HIS A 55 -4.15 2.36 -5.17
N VAL A 56 -3.40 1.94 -6.18
CA VAL A 56 -1.93 2.06 -6.19
C VAL A 56 -1.46 2.64 -7.52
N GLU A 57 -0.57 3.62 -7.46
CA GLU A 57 0.12 4.18 -8.60
C GLU A 57 1.48 3.49 -8.78
N MET A 58 1.64 2.74 -9.86
CA MET A 58 2.84 1.97 -10.13
C MET A 58 3.19 1.95 -11.62
N THR A 59 4.42 1.57 -11.92
CA THR A 59 4.90 1.33 -13.28
C THR A 59 5.78 0.08 -13.32
N GLY A 60 5.79 -0.62 -14.46
CA GLY A 60 6.71 -1.74 -14.72
C GLY A 60 8.15 -1.32 -14.98
N GLN A 61 8.44 -0.01 -14.97
CA GLN A 61 9.78 0.52 -15.21
C GLN A 61 10.59 0.61 -13.92
N ASP A 62 11.91 0.61 -14.05
CA ASP A 62 12.85 0.83 -12.94
C ASP A 62 13.07 2.32 -12.69
N VAL A 63 12.01 3.03 -12.29
CA VAL A 63 12.07 4.44 -11.91
C VAL A 63 12.52 4.61 -10.47
N THR A 64 13.02 5.80 -10.12
CA THR A 64 13.41 6.20 -8.76
C THR A 64 12.51 7.36 -8.29
N GLU A 65 11.19 7.13 -8.21
CA GLU A 65 10.21 8.16 -7.85
C GLU A 65 9.76 8.08 -6.39
N CYS A 66 9.80 6.87 -5.79
CA CYS A 66 9.50 6.62 -4.39
C CYS A 66 10.76 6.17 -3.64
N THR A 67 11.00 6.69 -2.44
CA THR A 67 12.15 6.31 -1.62
C THR A 67 11.96 4.97 -0.93
N GLY A 68 13.06 4.29 -0.56
CA GLY A 68 13.02 3.01 0.16
C GLY A 68 12.88 1.78 -0.74
N GLY A 69 12.28 0.72 -0.18
CA GLY A 69 12.19 -0.59 -0.82
C GLY A 69 13.52 -1.37 -0.78
N ALA A 70 13.53 -2.57 -1.37
CA ALA A 70 14.72 -3.43 -1.42
C ALA A 70 15.94 -2.76 -2.07
N GLN A 71 15.71 -1.83 -3.01
CA GLN A 71 16.76 -1.05 -3.66
C GLN A 71 17.31 0.09 -2.77
N LYS A 72 16.67 0.37 -1.61
CA LYS A 72 17.07 1.43 -0.66
C LYS A 72 17.23 2.80 -1.31
N ILE A 73 16.32 3.16 -2.21
CA ILE A 73 16.33 4.44 -2.93
C ILE A 73 16.35 5.58 -1.91
N SER A 74 17.38 6.43 -1.96
CA SER A 74 17.52 7.63 -1.12
C SER A 74 16.89 8.85 -1.79
N ASP A 75 16.83 9.98 -1.06
CA ASP A 75 16.37 11.26 -1.61
C ASP A 75 17.26 11.73 -2.78
N GLU A 76 18.56 11.50 -2.70
CA GLU A 76 19.53 11.85 -3.73
C GLU A 76 19.35 11.02 -5.00
N ASP A 77 18.93 9.75 -4.86
CA ASP A 77 18.70 8.84 -5.98
C ASP A 77 17.48 9.20 -6.81
N LEU A 78 16.54 9.97 -6.26
CA LEU A 78 15.27 10.32 -6.95
C LEU A 78 15.54 10.91 -8.33
N SER A 79 16.54 11.79 -8.47
CA SER A 79 16.86 12.45 -9.74
C SER A 79 17.37 11.51 -10.83
N ASN A 80 17.84 10.30 -10.48
CA ASN A 80 18.48 9.39 -11.42
C ASN A 80 17.51 8.91 -12.52
N ARG A 81 16.30 8.53 -12.13
CA ARG A 81 15.26 8.02 -13.04
C ARG A 81 13.86 8.52 -12.65
N TYR A 82 13.72 9.81 -12.39
CA TYR A 82 12.45 10.47 -12.11
C TYR A 82 11.73 10.77 -13.43
N ARG A 83 10.67 10.03 -13.77
CA ARG A 83 10.02 10.06 -15.09
C ARG A 83 8.58 10.57 -15.06
N THR A 84 7.96 10.63 -13.88
CA THR A 84 6.57 11.11 -13.78
C THR A 84 6.45 12.59 -14.11
N HIS A 85 5.34 12.96 -14.72
CA HIS A 85 4.96 14.36 -14.96
C HIS A 85 4.01 14.90 -13.88
N CYS A 86 3.52 14.05 -12.97
CA CYS A 86 2.58 14.42 -11.92
C CYS A 86 3.00 13.85 -10.56
N ASP A 87 2.56 12.66 -10.22
CA ASP A 87 2.76 12.05 -8.91
C ASP A 87 3.73 10.86 -8.97
N PRO A 88 4.57 10.67 -7.92
CA PRO A 88 5.56 9.61 -7.88
C PRO A 88 4.90 8.22 -7.82
N ARG A 89 5.43 7.29 -8.61
CA ARG A 89 4.93 5.92 -8.76
C ARG A 89 5.89 4.92 -8.14
N LEU A 90 5.36 3.82 -7.62
CA LEU A 90 6.17 2.65 -7.27
C LEU A 90 6.81 2.08 -8.55
N ASN A 91 8.08 1.71 -8.47
CA ASN A 91 8.74 0.96 -9.55
C ASN A 91 8.37 -0.53 -9.52
N ALA A 92 8.84 -1.30 -10.50
CA ALA A 92 8.52 -2.72 -10.61
C ALA A 92 8.90 -3.53 -9.36
N SER A 93 10.06 -3.25 -8.76
CA SER A 93 10.53 -3.94 -7.55
C SER A 93 9.63 -3.63 -6.35
N GLN A 94 9.36 -2.36 -6.10
CA GLN A 94 8.47 -1.91 -5.01
C GLN A 94 7.04 -2.43 -5.19
N ALA A 95 6.52 -2.43 -6.42
CA ALA A 95 5.21 -2.98 -6.73
C ALA A 95 5.13 -4.48 -6.41
N LEU A 96 6.18 -5.23 -6.69
CA LEU A 96 6.26 -6.66 -6.38
C LEU A 96 6.35 -6.92 -4.87
N GLU A 97 7.16 -6.15 -4.14
CA GLU A 97 7.21 -6.22 -2.67
C GLU A 97 5.84 -5.97 -2.05
N LEU A 98 5.14 -4.93 -2.52
CA LEU A 98 3.78 -4.62 -2.07
C LEU A 98 2.81 -5.77 -2.35
N ALA A 99 2.87 -6.39 -3.54
CA ALA A 99 2.01 -7.51 -3.91
C ALA A 99 2.20 -8.72 -2.99
N PHE A 100 3.43 -9.05 -2.62
CA PHE A 100 3.72 -10.11 -1.65
C PHE A 100 3.14 -9.80 -0.26
N LEU A 101 3.32 -8.57 0.22
CA LEU A 101 2.75 -8.14 1.50
C LEU A 101 1.23 -8.27 1.50
N ILE A 102 0.56 -7.79 0.46
CA ILE A 102 -0.90 -7.88 0.32
C ILE A 102 -1.35 -9.36 0.35
N SER A 103 -0.64 -10.22 -0.39
CA SER A 103 -0.93 -11.66 -0.42
C SER A 103 -0.86 -12.29 0.98
N GLU A 104 0.14 -11.90 1.78
CA GLU A 104 0.27 -12.39 3.16
C GLU A 104 -0.85 -11.88 4.08
N GLU A 105 -1.22 -10.59 3.97
CA GLU A 105 -2.32 -10.04 4.76
C GLU A 105 -3.66 -10.70 4.41
N ILE A 106 -3.94 -10.97 3.14
CA ILE A 106 -5.13 -11.71 2.71
C ILE A 106 -5.12 -13.13 3.29
N LYS A 107 -4.00 -13.84 3.28
CA LYS A 107 -3.88 -15.19 3.86
C LYS A 107 -4.13 -15.20 5.36
N LYS A 108 -3.59 -14.23 6.11
CA LYS A 108 -3.86 -14.08 7.55
C LYS A 108 -5.34 -13.92 7.81
N ASN A 109 -6.00 -13.00 7.13
CA ASN A 109 -7.43 -12.71 7.29
C ASN A 109 -8.31 -13.91 6.90
N SER A 110 -7.96 -14.68 5.87
CA SER A 110 -8.67 -15.90 5.46
C SER A 110 -8.62 -17.01 6.52
N LYS A 111 -7.51 -17.17 7.23
CA LYS A 111 -7.38 -18.14 8.34
C LYS A 111 -8.27 -17.76 9.52
N TYR A 112 -8.38 -16.49 9.86
CA TYR A 112 -9.25 -15.99 10.93
C TYR A 112 -10.74 -16.22 10.59
N SER A 113 -11.17 -15.95 9.37
CA SER A 113 -12.55 -16.20 8.92
C SER A 113 -12.93 -17.67 9.05
N LYS A 114 -12.04 -18.61 8.70
CA LYS A 114 -12.28 -20.05 8.86
C LYS A 114 -12.39 -20.50 10.31
N ASN A 115 -11.65 -19.87 11.22
CA ASN A 115 -11.72 -20.19 12.66
C ASN A 115 -13.02 -19.68 13.31
N ILE A 116 -13.52 -18.52 12.89
CA ILE A 116 -14.80 -17.98 13.36
C ILE A 116 -15.96 -18.87 12.91
N ILE A 117 -15.96 -19.34 11.67
CA ILE A 117 -16.99 -20.26 11.16
C ILE A 117 -16.95 -21.60 11.90
N LYS A 118 -15.77 -22.14 12.21
CA LYS A 118 -15.62 -23.37 12.99
C LYS A 118 -16.04 -23.24 14.46
N ALA A 119 -15.91 -22.07 15.06
CA ALA A 119 -16.33 -21.83 16.44
C ALA A 119 -17.83 -21.55 16.58
N ALA A 120 -18.52 -21.24 15.48
CA ALA A 120 -19.96 -20.96 15.44
C ALA A 120 -20.81 -22.16 14.95
N SER A 121 -20.15 -23.26 14.60
CA SER A 121 -20.79 -24.56 14.23
C SER A 121 -20.55 -25.59 15.33
#